data_11bee914115c0519f7f3f7a929d9b71c
#
_entry.id   11bee914115c0519f7f3f7a929d9b71c
#
_cell.length_a   1.000
_cell.length_b   1.000
_cell.length_c   1.000
_cell.angle_alpha   90.00
_cell.angle_beta   90.00
_cell.angle_gamma   90.00
#
_symmetry.space_group_name_H-M   'P 1'
#
loop_
_entity.id
_entity.type
_entity.pdbx_description
1 polymer ?
#
loop_
_entity_poly.entity_id
_entity_poly.type
_entity_poly.pdbx_seq_one_letter_code
_entity_poly.pdbx_strand_id
1 'polypeptide(L)'
;MQRSSGQFIYAATVLKFVGADFCSPKKHLALVLKSDPTAFSDLDHLYTQILSVYPSAVNIVQVLGIITVSGSNSPEAIEDILGMEDGELKLVLRGLSSLMNDENRECLNEGVISYDIPDFAHASFIDYLFNSSRSGPFHVNRQEYENKITIRSFALIIQSFRYWR
;
A
#
# COMPACT_ATOMS: atom_id res chain seq x y z
N MET A 1 -13.64 1.52 25.68
CA MET A 1 -14.18 1.94 24.37
C MET A 1 -13.29 1.62 23.16
N GLN A 2 -12.05 1.12 23.31
CA GLN A 2 -11.13 0.84 22.18
C GLN A 2 -11.35 -0.49 21.43
N ARG A 3 -12.09 -1.44 21.99
CA ARG A 3 -12.28 -2.78 21.38
C ARG A 3 -13.30 -2.84 20.24
N SER A 4 -14.30 -1.96 20.22
CA SER A 4 -15.34 -1.99 19.18
C SER A 4 -14.90 -1.40 17.84
N SER A 5 -14.00 -0.43 17.85
CA SER A 5 -13.44 0.18 16.63
C SER A 5 -12.59 -0.82 15.83
N GLY A 6 -11.73 -1.58 16.50
CA GLY A 6 -10.89 -2.59 15.83
C GLY A 6 -11.69 -3.72 15.18
N GLN A 7 -12.79 -4.15 15.77
CA GLN A 7 -13.64 -5.19 15.20
C GLN A 7 -14.37 -4.72 13.94
N PHE A 8 -14.81 -3.47 13.90
CA PHE A 8 -15.48 -2.92 12.72
C PHE A 8 -14.49 -2.78 11.53
N ILE A 9 -13.29 -2.29 11.79
CA ILE A 9 -12.24 -2.15 10.76
C ILE A 9 -11.83 -3.52 10.21
N TYR A 10 -11.66 -4.50 11.09
CA TYR A 10 -11.39 -5.87 10.68
C TYR A 10 -12.45 -6.40 9.73
N ALA A 11 -13.72 -6.30 10.10
CA ALA A 11 -14.83 -6.76 9.27
C ALA A 11 -14.89 -6.03 7.91
N ALA A 12 -14.72 -4.70 7.92
CA ALA A 12 -14.72 -3.90 6.70
C ALA A 12 -13.55 -4.29 5.77
N THR A 13 -12.35 -4.48 6.31
CA THR A 13 -11.17 -4.90 5.54
C THR A 13 -11.33 -6.31 4.98
N VAL A 14 -11.88 -7.26 5.76
CA VAL A 14 -12.19 -8.61 5.28
C VAL A 14 -13.18 -8.58 4.11
N LEU A 15 -14.25 -7.80 4.23
CA LEU A 15 -15.25 -7.68 3.16
C LEU A 15 -14.64 -7.13 1.87
N LYS A 16 -13.82 -6.09 1.97
CA LYS A 16 -13.09 -5.53 0.82
C LYS A 16 -12.11 -6.55 0.22
N PHE A 17 -11.37 -7.26 1.06
CA PHE A 17 -10.38 -8.26 0.61
C PHE A 17 -11.04 -9.45 -0.08
N VAL A 18 -12.13 -9.96 0.46
CA VAL A 18 -12.88 -11.09 -0.15
C VAL A 18 -13.57 -10.65 -1.43
N GLY A 19 -14.08 -9.41 -1.49
CA GLY A 19 -14.77 -8.85 -2.65
C GLY A 19 -13.86 -8.31 -3.75
N ALA A 20 -12.55 -8.37 -3.61
CA ALA A 20 -11.62 -7.82 -4.59
C ALA A 20 -11.63 -8.60 -5.93
N ASP A 21 -11.74 -7.88 -7.05
CA ASP A 21 -11.99 -8.44 -8.40
C ASP A 21 -10.82 -9.23 -9.01
N PHE A 22 -9.63 -9.15 -8.42
CA PHE A 22 -8.41 -9.75 -8.99
C PHE A 22 -8.13 -11.17 -8.50
N CYS A 23 -8.93 -11.73 -7.59
CA CYS A 23 -8.74 -13.08 -7.07
C CYS A 23 -10.08 -13.76 -6.74
N SER A 24 -10.06 -15.08 -6.61
CA SER A 24 -11.26 -15.84 -6.24
C SER A 24 -11.70 -15.54 -4.80
N PRO A 25 -12.94 -15.07 -4.56
CA PRO A 25 -13.49 -14.83 -3.23
C PRO A 25 -13.35 -16.03 -2.28
N LYS A 26 -13.51 -17.25 -2.81
CA LYS A 26 -13.34 -18.48 -2.02
C LYS A 26 -11.92 -18.67 -1.50
N LYS A 27 -10.90 -18.29 -2.29
CA LYS A 27 -9.50 -18.37 -1.87
C LYS A 27 -9.19 -17.35 -0.78
N HIS A 28 -9.63 -16.10 -0.96
CA HIS A 28 -9.45 -15.05 0.04
C HIS A 28 -10.15 -15.39 1.36
N LEU A 29 -11.40 -15.86 1.31
CA LEU A 29 -12.11 -16.30 2.50
C LEU A 29 -11.40 -17.46 3.21
N ALA A 30 -10.90 -18.44 2.46
CA ALA A 30 -10.15 -19.56 3.04
C ALA A 30 -8.84 -19.11 3.71
N LEU A 31 -8.17 -18.07 3.20
CA LEU A 31 -6.99 -17.48 3.84
C LEU A 31 -7.38 -16.85 5.18
N VAL A 32 -8.43 -16.02 5.21
CA VAL A 32 -8.89 -15.37 6.44
C VAL A 32 -9.30 -16.39 7.50
N LEU A 33 -9.99 -17.46 7.11
CA LEU A 33 -10.46 -18.50 8.05
C LEU A 33 -9.36 -19.42 8.58
N LYS A 34 -8.20 -19.47 7.94
CA LYS A 34 -7.05 -20.27 8.41
C LYS A 34 -6.24 -19.56 9.50
N SER A 35 -6.56 -18.32 9.82
CA SER A 35 -5.86 -17.54 10.83
C SER A 35 -6.11 -18.10 12.23
N ASP A 36 -5.01 -18.32 12.97
CA ASP A 36 -5.08 -18.69 14.38
C ASP A 36 -5.15 -17.38 15.22
N PRO A 37 -6.20 -17.15 16.04
CA PRO A 37 -6.45 -15.86 16.67
C PRO A 37 -5.56 -15.55 17.90
N THR A 38 -4.42 -16.20 18.09
CA THR A 38 -3.80 -16.29 19.43
C THR A 38 -2.63 -15.36 19.75
N ALA A 39 -2.10 -14.49 18.85
CA ALA A 39 -0.85 -13.79 19.21
C ALA A 39 -0.77 -12.27 18.94
N PHE A 40 -1.41 -11.73 17.96
CA PHE A 40 -1.44 -10.30 17.67
C PHE A 40 -2.86 -9.89 17.34
N SER A 41 -3.15 -8.57 17.30
CA SER A 41 -4.52 -8.16 16.95
C SER A 41 -4.93 -8.84 15.66
N ASP A 42 -6.15 -9.36 15.60
CA ASP A 42 -6.72 -10.00 14.40
C ASP A 42 -6.47 -9.18 13.13
N LEU A 43 -6.34 -7.86 13.30
CA LEU A 43 -6.08 -6.89 12.24
C LEU A 43 -4.65 -6.96 11.69
N ASP A 44 -3.63 -7.13 12.54
CA ASP A 44 -2.22 -7.27 12.11
C ASP A 44 -2.03 -8.55 11.29
N HIS A 45 -2.71 -9.61 11.73
CA HIS A 45 -2.69 -10.88 11.01
C HIS A 45 -3.35 -10.77 9.65
N LEU A 46 -4.48 -10.06 9.56
CA LEU A 46 -5.17 -9.78 8.31
C LEU A 46 -4.29 -8.96 7.35
N TYR A 47 -3.60 -7.92 7.86
CA TYR A 47 -2.66 -7.13 7.05
C TYR A 47 -1.53 -7.99 6.50
N THR A 48 -0.94 -8.83 7.36
CA THR A 48 0.09 -9.78 6.94
C THR A 48 -0.41 -10.72 5.84
N GLN A 49 -1.63 -11.24 5.97
CA GLN A 49 -2.23 -12.12 4.97
C GLN A 49 -2.47 -11.41 3.64
N ILE A 50 -3.04 -10.22 3.66
CA ILE A 50 -3.28 -9.42 2.45
C ILE A 50 -1.95 -9.19 1.71
N LEU A 51 -0.92 -8.76 2.42
CA LEU A 51 0.39 -8.50 1.82
C LEU A 51 1.09 -9.77 1.32
N SER A 52 0.84 -10.92 1.97
CA SER A 52 1.45 -12.20 1.59
C SER A 52 0.85 -12.83 0.31
N VAL A 53 -0.27 -12.34 -0.19
CA VAL A 53 -0.84 -12.80 -1.48
C VAL A 53 0.05 -12.42 -2.67
N TYR A 54 0.92 -11.43 -2.48
CA TYR A 54 1.78 -10.94 -3.55
C TYR A 54 3.03 -11.78 -3.72
N PRO A 55 3.43 -12.08 -4.97
CA PRO A 55 4.61 -12.91 -5.25
C PRO A 55 5.93 -12.29 -4.81
N SER A 56 6.00 -10.96 -4.70
CA SER A 56 7.20 -10.22 -4.31
C SER A 56 6.92 -9.27 -3.16
N ALA A 57 7.21 -9.73 -1.94
CA ALA A 57 7.13 -8.88 -0.75
C ALA A 57 8.05 -7.65 -0.85
N VAL A 58 9.20 -7.77 -1.52
CA VAL A 58 10.17 -6.67 -1.68
C VAL A 58 9.58 -5.51 -2.47
N ASN A 59 8.93 -5.77 -3.59
CA ASN A 59 8.32 -4.71 -4.42
C ASN A 59 7.19 -4.01 -3.68
N ILE A 60 6.35 -4.75 -2.98
CA ILE A 60 5.27 -4.18 -2.16
C ILE A 60 5.80 -3.29 -1.05
N VAL A 61 6.80 -3.73 -0.29
CA VAL A 61 7.39 -2.93 0.79
C VAL A 61 8.02 -1.66 0.22
N GLN A 62 8.64 -1.71 -0.97
CA GLN A 62 9.18 -0.53 -1.61
C GLN A 62 8.09 0.48 -1.99
N VAL A 63 7.01 0.04 -2.62
CA VAL A 63 5.86 0.88 -2.98
C VAL A 63 5.23 1.48 -1.72
N LEU A 64 4.90 0.67 -0.73
CA LEU A 64 4.31 1.13 0.52
C LEU A 64 5.23 2.09 1.27
N GLY A 65 6.55 1.84 1.27
CA GLY A 65 7.54 2.70 1.90
C GLY A 65 7.59 4.08 1.25
N ILE A 66 7.59 4.16 -0.08
CA ILE A 66 7.57 5.45 -0.77
C ILE A 66 6.24 6.18 -0.50
N ILE A 67 5.09 5.52 -0.68
CA ILE A 67 3.78 6.16 -0.47
C ILE A 67 3.64 6.71 0.95
N THR A 68 4.02 5.91 1.97
CA THR A 68 3.84 6.31 3.38
C THR A 68 4.80 7.39 3.84
N VAL A 69 5.95 7.51 3.20
CA VAL A 69 7.02 8.45 3.63
C VAL A 69 7.05 9.71 2.78
N SER A 70 6.82 9.62 1.46
CA SER A 70 6.88 10.80 0.57
C SER A 70 5.72 11.75 0.78
N GLY A 71 4.55 11.26 1.18
CA GLY A 71 3.30 12.04 1.15
C GLY A 71 2.90 12.49 -0.26
N SER A 72 3.54 11.94 -1.30
CA SER A 72 3.21 12.23 -2.69
C SER A 72 2.11 11.31 -3.17
N ASN A 73 1.09 11.89 -3.80
CA ASN A 73 -0.02 11.15 -4.38
C ASN A 73 0.11 10.99 -5.91
N SER A 74 1.23 11.46 -6.52
CA SER A 74 1.48 11.28 -7.96
C SER A 74 2.06 9.91 -8.25
N PRO A 75 1.37 9.05 -9.01
CA PRO A 75 1.87 7.76 -9.45
C PRO A 75 3.17 7.87 -10.23
N GLU A 76 3.27 8.82 -11.14
CA GLU A 76 4.43 9.04 -12.00
C GLU A 76 5.68 9.35 -11.16
N ALA A 77 5.55 10.19 -10.15
CA ALA A 77 6.66 10.52 -9.25
C ALA A 77 7.16 9.28 -8.48
N ILE A 78 6.25 8.39 -8.09
CA ILE A 78 6.60 7.15 -7.38
C ILE A 78 7.24 6.15 -8.33
N GLU A 79 6.70 5.98 -9.55
CA GLU A 79 7.27 5.13 -10.59
C GLU A 79 8.70 5.59 -10.94
N ASP A 80 8.92 6.90 -11.08
CA ASP A 80 10.25 7.50 -11.31
C ASP A 80 11.23 7.22 -10.15
N ILE A 81 10.76 7.38 -8.90
CA ILE A 81 11.59 7.13 -7.70
C ILE A 81 11.98 5.65 -7.61
N LEU A 82 11.05 4.76 -7.92
CA LEU A 82 11.26 3.31 -7.85
C LEU A 82 11.95 2.75 -9.11
N GLY A 83 11.95 3.50 -10.23
CA GLY A 83 12.42 3.04 -11.54
C GLY A 83 11.49 1.96 -12.12
N MET A 84 10.19 2.11 -11.91
CA MET A 84 9.15 1.24 -12.44
C MET A 84 8.77 1.68 -13.86
N GLU A 85 8.18 0.78 -14.63
CA GLU A 85 7.57 1.12 -15.92
C GLU A 85 6.21 1.83 -15.73
N ASP A 86 5.83 2.67 -16.71
CA ASP A 86 4.57 3.40 -16.68
C ASP A 86 3.37 2.45 -16.46
N GLY A 87 2.61 2.70 -15.41
CA GLY A 87 1.43 1.90 -15.06
C GLY A 87 1.70 0.64 -14.22
N GLU A 88 2.95 0.30 -13.94
CA GLU A 88 3.30 -0.85 -13.09
C GLU A 88 2.81 -0.63 -11.65
N LEU A 89 2.96 0.59 -11.13
CA LEU A 89 2.43 0.97 -9.81
C LEU A 89 0.92 0.71 -9.71
N LYS A 90 0.16 1.00 -10.76
CA LYS A 90 -1.29 0.78 -10.79
C LYS A 90 -1.66 -0.69 -10.60
N LEU A 91 -0.86 -1.61 -11.15
CA LEU A 91 -1.07 -3.05 -10.95
C LEU A 91 -0.84 -3.46 -9.50
N VAL A 92 0.21 -2.90 -8.87
CA VAL A 92 0.49 -3.14 -7.44
C VAL A 92 -0.64 -2.58 -6.58
N LEU A 93 -1.05 -1.34 -6.80
CA LEU A 93 -2.10 -0.68 -6.01
C LEU A 93 -3.46 -1.36 -6.16
N ARG A 94 -3.79 -1.88 -7.34
CA ARG A 94 -5.02 -2.64 -7.55
C ARG A 94 -5.15 -3.81 -6.59
N GLY A 95 -4.07 -4.47 -6.33
CA GLY A 95 -4.07 -5.55 -5.35
C GLY A 95 -4.20 -5.09 -3.90
N LEU A 96 -3.76 -3.88 -3.58
CA LEU A 96 -3.88 -3.27 -2.25
C LEU A 96 -5.22 -2.54 -2.04
N SER A 97 -6.16 -2.63 -2.97
CA SER A 97 -7.44 -1.91 -2.94
C SER A 97 -8.23 -2.12 -1.65
N SER A 98 -8.11 -3.30 -1.01
CA SER A 98 -8.76 -3.57 0.29
C SER A 98 -8.20 -2.76 1.46
N LEU A 99 -7.00 -2.21 1.32
CA LEU A 99 -6.30 -1.40 2.31
C LEU A 99 -6.40 0.10 2.03
N MET A 100 -6.98 0.48 0.88
CA MET A 100 -7.09 1.86 0.42
C MET A 100 -8.52 2.38 0.50
N ASN A 101 -8.64 3.71 0.54
CA ASN A 101 -9.93 4.39 0.55
C ASN A 101 -10.49 4.49 -0.87
N ASP A 102 -11.73 4.04 -1.09
CA ASP A 102 -12.36 4.06 -2.43
C ASP A 102 -12.94 5.43 -2.81
N GLU A 103 -12.95 6.40 -1.88
CA GLU A 103 -13.63 7.69 -2.09
C GLU A 103 -13.06 8.52 -3.26
N ASN A 104 -11.83 8.28 -3.68
CA ASN A 104 -11.17 8.98 -4.79
C ASN A 104 -11.33 8.30 -6.17
N ARG A 105 -12.14 7.24 -6.29
CA ARG A 105 -12.37 6.59 -7.60
C ARG A 105 -13.30 7.37 -8.52
N GLU A 106 -14.05 8.36 -8.03
CA GLU A 106 -15.07 9.07 -8.80
C GLU A 106 -14.57 10.26 -9.63
N CYS A 107 -13.29 10.63 -9.57
CA CYS A 107 -12.74 11.71 -10.42
C CYS A 107 -12.55 11.31 -11.91
N LEU A 108 -13.17 10.21 -12.35
CA LEU A 108 -13.05 9.70 -13.73
C LEU A 108 -13.98 10.39 -14.74
N ASN A 109 -14.82 11.36 -14.33
CA ASN A 109 -15.93 11.84 -15.20
C ASN A 109 -15.70 13.14 -15.95
N GLU A 110 -14.59 13.87 -15.79
CA GLU A 110 -14.41 15.15 -16.50
C GLU A 110 -13.01 15.37 -17.11
N GLY A 111 -12.44 14.40 -17.79
CA GLY A 111 -11.36 14.65 -18.76
C GLY A 111 -10.00 15.13 -18.22
N VAL A 112 -9.85 15.31 -16.92
CA VAL A 112 -8.56 15.53 -16.25
C VAL A 112 -8.22 14.27 -15.49
N ILE A 113 -7.37 13.45 -16.09
CA ILE A 113 -6.90 12.21 -15.46
C ILE A 113 -5.79 12.58 -14.46
N SER A 114 -6.17 13.11 -13.31
CA SER A 114 -5.30 13.13 -12.15
C SER A 114 -5.51 11.82 -11.41
N TYR A 115 -4.63 10.86 -11.62
CA TYR A 115 -4.62 9.62 -10.87
C TYR A 115 -3.87 9.86 -9.56
N ASP A 116 -4.53 10.46 -8.59
CA ASP A 116 -3.98 10.50 -7.24
C ASP A 116 -4.04 9.11 -6.62
N ILE A 117 -2.98 8.73 -5.91
CA ILE A 117 -2.96 7.49 -5.15
C ILE A 117 -3.94 7.64 -3.99
N PRO A 118 -4.89 6.70 -3.84
CA PRO A 118 -5.83 6.75 -2.73
C PRO A 118 -5.11 6.65 -1.38
N ASP A 119 -5.60 7.37 -0.38
CA ASP A 119 -5.14 7.24 0.99
C ASP A 119 -5.41 5.83 1.54
N PHE A 120 -4.65 5.43 2.55
CA PHE A 120 -4.95 4.20 3.26
C PHE A 120 -6.26 4.32 4.03
N ALA A 121 -7.05 3.27 3.98
CA ALA A 121 -8.38 3.24 4.60
C ALA A 121 -8.35 3.42 6.12
N HIS A 122 -7.21 3.13 6.77
CA HIS A 122 -7.08 3.28 8.22
C HIS A 122 -5.64 3.53 8.67
N ALA A 123 -5.46 4.46 9.62
CA ALA A 123 -4.15 4.80 10.20
C ALA A 123 -3.44 3.62 10.85
N SER A 124 -4.17 2.62 11.39
CA SER A 124 -3.56 1.44 12.01
C SER A 124 -2.73 0.59 11.04
N PHE A 125 -2.98 0.69 9.73
CA PHE A 125 -2.15 0.02 8.72
C PHE A 125 -0.77 0.67 8.63
N ILE A 126 -0.72 2.00 8.69
CA ILE A 126 0.53 2.76 8.72
C ILE A 126 1.31 2.44 10.00
N ASP A 127 0.63 2.41 11.15
CA ASP A 127 1.23 2.03 12.44
C ASP A 127 1.78 0.60 12.41
N TYR A 128 1.07 -0.32 11.74
CA TYR A 128 1.52 -1.69 11.52
C TYR A 128 2.80 -1.71 10.69
N LEU A 129 2.86 -1.00 9.55
CA LEU A 129 4.03 -0.98 8.67
C LEU A 129 5.28 -0.45 9.35
N PHE A 130 5.16 0.59 10.18
CA PHE A 130 6.30 1.19 10.89
C PHE A 130 6.74 0.42 12.13
N ASN A 131 6.02 -0.61 12.55
CA ASN A 131 6.36 -1.41 13.71
C ASN A 131 6.93 -2.77 13.28
N SER A 132 8.24 -2.95 13.40
CA SER A 132 8.95 -4.17 12.96
C SER A 132 8.49 -5.45 13.67
N SER A 133 8.06 -5.35 14.94
CA SER A 133 7.56 -6.51 15.68
C SER A 133 6.16 -6.98 15.23
N ARG A 134 5.38 -6.09 14.59
CA ARG A 134 4.03 -6.37 14.07
C ARG A 134 4.08 -6.78 12.60
N SER A 135 4.81 -6.05 11.78
CA SER A 135 4.84 -6.21 10.32
C SER A 135 5.88 -7.20 9.79
N GLY A 136 6.88 -7.56 10.61
CA GLY A 136 7.90 -8.54 10.22
C GLY A 136 8.55 -8.24 8.88
N PRO A 137 8.36 -9.10 7.85
CA PRO A 137 8.96 -8.92 6.52
C PRO A 137 8.40 -7.72 5.75
N PHE A 138 7.27 -7.14 6.18
CA PHE A 138 6.64 -5.98 5.58
C PHE A 138 6.98 -4.67 6.29
N HIS A 139 7.97 -4.68 7.17
CA HIS A 139 8.40 -3.50 7.91
C HIS A 139 8.95 -2.42 6.98
N VAL A 140 8.43 -1.19 7.15
CA VAL A 140 8.90 0.02 6.49
C VAL A 140 9.78 0.82 7.44
N ASN A 141 11.07 0.90 7.13
CA ASN A 141 12.00 1.76 7.86
C ASN A 141 11.92 3.20 7.31
N ARG A 142 11.25 4.09 8.03
CA ARG A 142 11.04 5.48 7.61
C ARG A 142 12.33 6.17 7.16
N GLN A 143 13.39 6.10 7.97
CA GLN A 143 14.67 6.78 7.67
C GLN A 143 15.32 6.28 6.38
N GLU A 144 15.21 4.98 6.10
CA GLU A 144 15.73 4.39 4.88
C GLU A 144 15.01 4.94 3.65
N TYR A 145 13.67 5.05 3.72
CA TYR A 145 12.88 5.58 2.61
C TYR A 145 13.01 7.08 2.43
N GLU A 146 13.13 7.87 3.52
CA GLU A 146 13.47 9.30 3.43
C GLU A 146 14.78 9.52 2.68
N ASN A 147 15.82 8.75 3.02
CA ASN A 147 17.10 8.80 2.33
C ASN A 147 16.99 8.39 0.86
N LYS A 148 16.27 7.31 0.56
CA LYS A 148 16.05 6.81 -0.81
C LYS A 148 15.33 7.85 -1.67
N ILE A 149 14.26 8.45 -1.17
CA ILE A 149 13.50 9.50 -1.85
C ILE A 149 14.41 10.70 -2.15
N THR A 150 15.15 11.16 -1.14
CA THR A 150 16.05 12.30 -1.28
C THR A 150 17.10 12.06 -2.36
N ILE A 151 17.82 10.95 -2.30
CA ILE A 151 18.87 10.61 -3.27
C ILE A 151 18.30 10.51 -4.67
N ARG A 152 17.17 9.84 -4.83
CA ARG A 152 16.57 9.62 -6.16
C ARG A 152 16.00 10.91 -6.75
N SER A 153 15.37 11.76 -5.95
CA SER A 153 14.87 13.07 -6.37
C SER A 153 16.01 13.97 -6.87
N PHE A 154 17.14 14.01 -6.15
CA PHE A 154 18.32 14.73 -6.62
C PHE A 154 18.87 14.18 -7.95
N ALA A 155 18.92 12.85 -8.10
CA ALA A 155 19.37 12.23 -9.33
C ALA A 155 18.48 12.60 -10.53
N LEU A 156 17.16 12.59 -10.36
CA LEU A 156 16.19 12.99 -11.39
C LEU A 156 16.33 14.46 -11.77
N ILE A 157 16.52 15.35 -10.79
CA ILE A 157 16.78 16.77 -11.05
C ILE A 157 18.06 16.96 -11.86
N ILE A 158 19.16 16.30 -11.50
CA ILE A 158 20.44 16.39 -12.25
C ILE A 158 20.27 15.87 -13.67
N GLN A 159 19.51 14.78 -13.84
CA GLN A 159 19.24 14.21 -15.16
C GLN A 159 18.44 15.18 -16.04
N SER A 160 17.42 15.85 -15.50
CA SER A 160 16.64 16.85 -16.25
C SER A 160 17.51 18.00 -16.74
N PHE A 161 18.45 18.51 -15.95
CA PHE A 161 19.38 19.56 -16.38
C PHE A 161 20.34 19.16 -17.51
N ARG A 162 20.61 17.86 -17.72
CA ARG A 162 21.45 17.38 -18.81
C ARG A 162 20.75 17.41 -20.16
N TYR A 163 19.42 17.35 -20.19
CA TYR A 163 18.63 17.41 -21.43
C TYR A 163 18.41 18.83 -21.95
N TRP A 164 18.74 19.87 -21.15
CA TRP A 164 18.62 21.28 -21.55
C TRP A 164 19.93 21.88 -22.10
N ARG A 165 20.94 21.07 -22.36
CA ARG A 165 22.20 21.44 -23.05
C ARG A 165 22.29 20.79 -24.43
#